data_ea47b19e54968bd66a1f7e9a20d1db41
#
_entry.id   ea47b19e54968bd66a1f7e9a20d1db41
#
_cell.length_a   1.000
_cell.length_b   1.000
_cell.length_c   1.000
_cell.angle_alpha   90.00
_cell.angle_beta   90.00
_cell.angle_gamma   90.00
#
_symmetry.space_group_name_H-M   'P 1'
#
loop_
_entity.id
_entity.type
_entity.pdbx_description
1 polymer ?
#
loop_
_entity_poly.entity_id
_entity_poly.type
_entity_poly.pdbx_seq_one_letter_code
_entity_poly.pdbx_strand_id
1 'polypeptide(L)'
;IPDERNPFYTLPYFVIEPPVLSEKQEEYSDSKLDEFEISEAIHFSNGGGVYKAISSIDGSQLVIKEGRPEAGIDAMGRDAYTRVEHEGKILEQLKQCSNVVGYREIFKEWEHIFLVEEYVEGMSLQQWVASNYPFESNDQEEYAMKAMKLLENLKHAIEEIHSCGVGIGDLQPANIIIQKNLSIKLIDFEVADNIECEQPTGLMTI
;
A
#
# COMPACT_ATOMS: atom_id res chain seq x y z
N ILE A 1 10.54 -8.28 24.97
CA ILE A 1 11.40 -8.01 23.80
C ILE A 1 10.48 -7.40 22.77
N PRO A 2 10.82 -6.22 22.20
CA PRO A 2 10.05 -5.68 21.09
C PRO A 2 9.98 -6.71 19.95
N ASP A 3 8.78 -6.88 19.35
CA ASP A 3 8.60 -7.70 18.17
C ASP A 3 8.95 -6.83 16.95
N GLU A 4 10.15 -7.00 16.41
CA GLU A 4 10.60 -6.32 15.21
C GLU A 4 10.32 -7.23 14.01
N ARG A 5 9.41 -6.76 13.13
CA ARG A 5 9.00 -7.51 11.95
C ARG A 5 9.61 -6.89 10.71
N ASN A 6 10.38 -7.71 10.00
CA ASN A 6 11.03 -7.34 8.76
C ASN A 6 10.68 -8.36 7.66
N PRO A 7 10.75 -7.98 6.38
CA PRO A 7 10.55 -8.90 5.26
C PRO A 7 11.71 -9.91 5.07
N PHE A 8 12.76 -9.78 5.86
CA PHE A 8 13.95 -10.64 5.84
C PHE A 8 14.19 -11.27 7.19
N TYR A 9 14.93 -12.40 7.18
CA TYR A 9 15.27 -13.13 8.39
C TYR A 9 16.25 -12.34 9.25
N THR A 10 15.89 -12.14 10.52
CA THR A 10 16.79 -11.55 11.53
C THR A 10 16.84 -12.45 12.75
N LEU A 11 18.04 -12.82 13.16
CA LEU A 11 18.24 -13.53 14.43
C LEU A 11 18.09 -12.59 15.63
N PRO A 12 17.32 -12.97 16.66
CA PRO A 12 17.33 -12.25 17.91
C PRO A 12 18.76 -12.19 18.49
N TYR A 13 19.15 -11.04 19.05
CA TYR A 13 20.51 -10.79 19.56
C TYR A 13 21.02 -11.79 20.63
N PHE A 14 20.11 -12.53 21.26
CA PHE A 14 20.42 -13.53 22.28
C PHE A 14 20.51 -14.97 21.72
N VAL A 15 20.29 -15.15 20.42
CA VAL A 15 20.38 -16.45 19.75
C VAL A 15 21.72 -16.57 19.05
N ILE A 16 22.46 -17.63 19.35
CA ILE A 16 23.69 -17.96 18.62
C ILE A 16 23.28 -18.58 17.29
N GLU A 17 23.78 -17.99 16.20
CA GLU A 17 23.48 -18.48 14.86
C GLU A 17 23.91 -19.94 14.68
N PRO A 18 22.98 -20.85 14.32
CA PRO A 18 23.35 -22.23 14.01
C PRO A 18 24.22 -22.29 12.76
N PRO A 19 25.25 -23.19 12.70
CA PRO A 19 26.16 -23.28 11.55
C PRO A 19 25.46 -23.50 10.20
N VAL A 20 24.30 -24.19 10.21
CA VAL A 20 23.50 -24.44 9.00
C VAL A 20 22.89 -23.15 8.39
N LEU A 21 22.74 -22.09 9.16
CA LEU A 21 22.25 -20.81 8.67
C LEU A 21 23.38 -19.91 8.17
N SER A 22 24.58 -19.98 8.79
CA SER A 22 25.75 -19.25 8.31
C SER A 22 26.24 -19.73 6.93
N GLU A 23 26.08 -21.02 6.63
CA GLU A 23 26.40 -21.57 5.29
C GLU A 23 25.45 -21.05 4.18
N LYS A 24 24.22 -20.63 4.52
CA LYS A 24 23.26 -20.05 3.57
C LYS A 24 23.45 -18.55 3.32
N GLN A 25 24.09 -17.81 4.23
CA GLN A 25 24.29 -16.36 4.08
C GLN A 25 25.25 -15.99 2.95
N GLU A 26 26.18 -16.89 2.57
CA GLU A 26 27.11 -16.65 1.46
C GLU A 26 26.42 -16.62 0.07
N GLU A 27 25.20 -17.17 -0.05
CA GLU A 27 24.43 -17.18 -1.31
C GLU A 27 23.54 -15.93 -1.51
N TYR A 28 23.40 -15.04 -0.49
CA TYR A 28 22.49 -13.89 -0.52
C TYR A 28 23.21 -12.54 -0.74
N SER A 29 24.31 -12.52 -1.46
CA SER A 29 25.17 -11.30 -1.59
C SER A 29 24.57 -10.17 -2.45
N ASP A 30 23.43 -10.35 -3.12
CA ASP A 30 22.81 -9.36 -4.00
C ASP A 30 21.28 -9.35 -3.86
N SER A 31 20.74 -9.23 -2.64
CA SER A 31 19.30 -9.08 -2.44
C SER A 31 18.80 -7.72 -2.91
N LYS A 32 17.72 -7.69 -3.70
CA LYS A 32 17.06 -6.43 -4.09
C LYS A 32 16.52 -5.67 -2.87
N LEU A 33 16.20 -6.38 -1.79
CA LEU A 33 15.77 -5.76 -0.52
C LEU A 33 16.87 -4.91 0.14
N ASP A 34 18.15 -5.13 -0.16
CA ASP A 34 19.27 -4.33 0.37
C ASP A 34 19.26 -2.88 -0.14
N GLU A 35 18.50 -2.60 -1.22
CA GLU A 35 18.28 -1.23 -1.69
C GLU A 35 17.31 -0.43 -0.80
N PHE A 36 16.68 -1.07 0.20
CA PHE A 36 15.66 -0.47 1.05
C PHE A 36 16.01 -0.61 2.54
N GLU A 37 16.06 0.51 3.24
CA GLU A 37 16.15 0.55 4.70
C GLU A 37 14.74 0.49 5.28
N ILE A 38 14.36 -0.67 5.85
CA ILE A 38 13.05 -0.85 6.50
C ILE A 38 13.05 -0.11 7.83
N SER A 39 12.14 0.87 7.99
CA SER A 39 12.05 1.69 9.19
C SER A 39 10.92 1.27 10.15
N GLU A 40 9.82 0.72 9.60
CA GLU A 40 8.62 0.38 10.38
C GLU A 40 7.78 -0.67 9.65
N ALA A 41 7.20 -1.63 10.37
CA ALA A 41 6.13 -2.48 9.86
C ALA A 41 4.78 -1.80 10.15
N ILE A 42 4.10 -1.31 9.12
CA ILE A 42 2.80 -0.63 9.22
C ILE A 42 1.70 -1.65 9.52
N HIS A 43 1.74 -2.79 8.82
CA HIS A 43 0.79 -3.89 8.99
C HIS A 43 1.50 -5.21 8.74
N PHE A 44 1.05 -6.27 9.42
CA PHE A 44 1.59 -7.62 9.23
C PHE A 44 0.49 -8.67 9.39
N SER A 45 0.47 -9.63 8.47
CA SER A 45 -0.44 -10.78 8.46
C SER A 45 0.30 -12.04 8.02
N ASN A 46 -0.39 -13.18 7.98
CA ASN A 46 0.18 -14.40 7.42
C ASN A 46 0.44 -14.30 5.90
N GLY A 47 -0.29 -13.43 5.20
CA GLY A 47 -0.09 -13.18 3.77
C GLY A 47 1.12 -12.33 3.43
N GLY A 48 1.74 -11.69 4.41
CA GLY A 48 2.89 -10.80 4.23
C GLY A 48 2.78 -9.56 5.10
N GLY A 49 3.65 -8.58 4.85
CA GLY A 49 3.71 -7.34 5.57
C GLY A 49 3.62 -6.11 4.66
N VAL A 50 3.27 -4.98 5.27
CA VAL A 50 3.37 -3.65 4.67
C VAL A 50 4.37 -2.86 5.50
N TYR A 51 5.44 -2.41 4.86
CA TYR A 51 6.58 -1.80 5.53
C TYR A 51 6.81 -0.38 5.02
N LYS A 52 7.15 0.52 5.94
CA LYS A 52 7.72 1.81 5.59
C LYS A 52 9.21 1.66 5.40
N ALA A 53 9.74 2.19 4.31
CA ALA A 53 11.13 2.06 3.94
C ALA A 53 11.71 3.38 3.42
N ILE A 54 13.03 3.44 3.37
CA ILE A 54 13.79 4.51 2.73
C ILE A 54 14.65 3.86 1.64
N SER A 55 14.58 4.40 0.42
CA SER A 55 15.46 3.96 -0.66
C SER A 55 16.90 4.35 -0.37
N SER A 56 17.81 3.38 -0.37
CA SER A 56 19.26 3.62 -0.24
C SER A 56 19.86 4.33 -1.47
N ILE A 57 19.13 4.33 -2.60
CA ILE A 57 19.60 4.92 -3.87
C ILE A 57 19.37 6.43 -3.90
N ASP A 58 18.16 6.90 -3.52
CA ASP A 58 17.76 8.31 -3.67
C ASP A 58 17.20 8.94 -2.40
N GLY A 59 17.11 8.20 -1.29
CA GLY A 59 16.59 8.67 0.00
C GLY A 59 15.08 8.89 0.03
N SER A 60 14.34 8.46 -0.99
CA SER A 60 12.88 8.60 -1.03
C SER A 60 12.20 7.71 0.02
N GLN A 61 11.13 8.22 0.62
CA GLN A 61 10.28 7.42 1.51
C GLN A 61 9.32 6.57 0.68
N LEU A 62 9.24 5.30 1.01
CA LEU A 62 8.51 4.29 0.26
C LEU A 62 7.64 3.43 1.18
N VAL A 63 6.67 2.76 0.59
CA VAL A 63 5.94 1.64 1.17
C VAL A 63 6.27 0.39 0.38
N ILE A 64 6.57 -0.71 1.07
CA ILE A 64 6.82 -2.01 0.48
C ILE A 64 5.73 -2.97 0.96
N LYS A 65 4.97 -3.52 0.03
CA LYS A 65 3.97 -4.57 0.28
C LYS A 65 4.55 -5.92 -0.09
N GLU A 66 4.58 -6.85 0.87
CA GLU A 66 5.02 -8.23 0.69
C GLU A 66 3.81 -9.13 0.43
N GLY A 67 3.86 -9.92 -0.64
CA GLY A 67 2.90 -10.97 -0.93
C GLY A 67 3.54 -12.35 -0.87
N ARG A 68 3.04 -13.21 0.03
CA ARG A 68 3.51 -14.59 0.20
C ARG A 68 2.65 -15.54 -0.60
N PRO A 69 3.27 -16.53 -1.31
CA PRO A 69 2.51 -17.56 -1.99
C PRO A 69 1.77 -18.47 -1.00
N GLU A 70 0.62 -18.98 -1.42
CA GLU A 70 -0.22 -19.93 -0.67
C GLU A 70 -0.68 -19.43 0.71
N ALA A 71 -0.55 -18.11 0.99
CA ALA A 71 -0.91 -17.50 2.26
C ALA A 71 -1.88 -16.32 2.07
N GLY A 72 -2.65 -15.99 3.11
CA GLY A 72 -3.60 -14.87 3.06
C GLY A 72 -4.68 -15.04 1.99
N ILE A 73 -5.19 -16.26 1.80
CA ILE A 73 -6.16 -16.59 0.76
C ILE A 73 -7.47 -15.83 1.00
N ASP A 74 -7.91 -15.09 -0.01
CA ASP A 74 -9.17 -14.34 0.03
C ASP A 74 -10.40 -15.21 -0.31
N ALA A 75 -11.59 -14.61 -0.27
CA ALA A 75 -12.84 -15.30 -0.58
C ALA A 75 -12.95 -15.80 -2.05
N MET A 76 -12.10 -15.28 -2.94
CA MET A 76 -12.02 -15.70 -4.35
C MET A 76 -10.94 -16.76 -4.58
N GLY A 77 -10.24 -17.20 -3.54
CA GLY A 77 -9.19 -18.21 -3.61
C GLY A 77 -7.83 -17.66 -4.07
N ARG A 78 -7.65 -16.32 -4.12
CA ARG A 78 -6.37 -15.70 -4.46
C ARG A 78 -5.51 -15.56 -3.20
N ASP A 79 -4.25 -15.96 -3.29
CA ASP A 79 -3.28 -15.74 -2.23
C ASP A 79 -2.74 -14.29 -2.23
N ALA A 80 -1.99 -13.94 -1.22
CA ALA A 80 -1.42 -12.59 -1.10
C ALA A 80 -0.42 -12.28 -2.22
N TYR A 81 0.32 -13.28 -2.69
CA TYR A 81 1.22 -13.12 -3.84
C TYR A 81 0.46 -12.65 -5.09
N THR A 82 -0.62 -13.35 -5.44
CA THR A 82 -1.45 -13.03 -6.61
C THR A 82 -2.08 -11.64 -6.48
N ARG A 83 -2.54 -11.26 -5.27
CA ARG A 83 -3.15 -9.94 -5.03
C ARG A 83 -2.14 -8.80 -5.18
N VAL A 84 -0.94 -8.93 -4.60
CA VAL A 84 0.14 -7.94 -4.72
C VAL A 84 0.63 -7.82 -6.17
N GLU A 85 0.75 -8.96 -6.88
CA GLU A 85 1.09 -8.94 -8.32
C GLU A 85 0.03 -8.22 -9.15
N HIS A 86 -1.25 -8.46 -8.85
CA HIS A 86 -2.37 -7.80 -9.51
C HIS A 86 -2.37 -6.29 -9.24
N GLU A 87 -2.24 -5.88 -7.99
CA GLU A 87 -2.15 -4.47 -7.59
C GLU A 87 -1.02 -3.75 -8.31
N GLY A 88 0.16 -4.37 -8.40
CA GLY A 88 1.30 -3.82 -9.14
C GLY A 88 0.98 -3.55 -10.62
N LYS A 89 0.26 -4.46 -11.29
CA LYS A 89 -0.17 -4.28 -12.69
C LYS A 89 -1.16 -3.12 -12.84
N ILE A 90 -2.11 -2.99 -11.92
CA ILE A 90 -3.08 -1.89 -11.91
C ILE A 90 -2.36 -0.55 -11.68
N LEU A 91 -1.45 -0.47 -10.70
CA LEU A 91 -0.71 0.75 -10.40
C LEU A 91 0.23 1.16 -11.55
N GLU A 92 0.83 0.20 -12.25
CA GLU A 92 1.62 0.49 -13.45
C GLU A 92 0.76 1.10 -14.56
N GLN A 93 -0.48 0.61 -14.75
CA GLN A 93 -1.45 1.20 -15.67
C GLN A 93 -1.85 2.62 -15.27
N LEU A 94 -1.98 2.87 -13.96
CA LEU A 94 -2.41 4.15 -13.39
C LEU A 94 -1.25 5.12 -13.12
N LYS A 95 -0.03 4.82 -13.52
CA LYS A 95 1.18 5.61 -13.18
C LYS A 95 1.14 7.08 -13.62
N GLN A 96 0.27 7.44 -14.56
CA GLN A 96 0.07 8.83 -15.00
C GLN A 96 -1.02 9.55 -14.19
N CYS A 97 -1.79 8.86 -13.34
CA CYS A 97 -2.84 9.43 -12.52
C CYS A 97 -2.24 10.12 -11.30
N SER A 98 -2.41 11.44 -11.20
CA SER A 98 -1.78 12.25 -10.16
C SER A 98 -2.36 12.00 -8.76
N ASN A 99 -3.62 11.51 -8.69
CA ASN A 99 -4.34 11.24 -7.45
C ASN A 99 -4.25 9.77 -7.00
N VAL A 100 -3.40 8.97 -7.62
CA VAL A 100 -3.12 7.57 -7.25
C VAL A 100 -1.74 7.51 -6.59
N VAL A 101 -1.56 6.58 -5.67
CA VAL A 101 -0.24 6.29 -5.07
C VAL A 101 0.78 5.98 -6.17
N GLY A 102 1.98 6.56 -6.07
CA GLY A 102 3.01 6.41 -7.09
C GLY A 102 3.58 5.00 -7.12
N TYR A 103 3.39 4.29 -8.23
CA TYR A 103 4.07 3.02 -8.50
C TYR A 103 5.57 3.24 -8.72
N ARG A 104 6.40 2.48 -8.02
CA ARG A 104 7.86 2.49 -8.20
C ARG A 104 8.32 1.29 -9.01
N GLU A 105 8.13 0.11 -8.45
CA GLU A 105 8.53 -1.17 -9.05
C GLU A 105 7.85 -2.35 -8.36
N ILE A 106 7.92 -3.51 -9.01
CA ILE A 106 7.55 -4.80 -8.42
C ILE A 106 8.69 -5.78 -8.71
N PHE A 107 9.07 -6.59 -7.72
CA PHE A 107 10.13 -7.57 -7.87
C PHE A 107 9.85 -8.83 -7.06
N LYS A 108 10.59 -9.89 -7.36
CA LYS A 108 10.54 -11.16 -6.64
C LYS A 108 11.85 -11.35 -5.90
N GLU A 109 11.71 -11.79 -4.67
CA GLU A 109 12.83 -12.19 -3.86
C GLU A 109 12.45 -13.48 -3.14
N TRP A 110 13.27 -14.51 -3.23
CA TRP A 110 12.92 -15.90 -2.84
C TRP A 110 11.62 -16.35 -3.54
N GLU A 111 10.63 -16.73 -2.76
CA GLU A 111 9.30 -17.12 -3.24
C GLU A 111 8.27 -15.99 -3.11
N HIS A 112 8.64 -14.85 -2.51
CA HIS A 112 7.75 -13.73 -2.25
C HIS A 112 7.78 -12.71 -3.39
N ILE A 113 6.73 -11.93 -3.49
CA ILE A 113 6.63 -10.76 -4.36
C ILE A 113 6.59 -9.49 -3.51
N PHE A 114 7.24 -8.44 -3.98
CA PHE A 114 7.32 -7.15 -3.31
C PHE A 114 6.88 -6.06 -4.27
N LEU A 115 5.89 -5.27 -3.86
CA LEU A 115 5.43 -4.07 -4.56
C LEU A 115 5.95 -2.86 -3.80
N VAL A 116 6.63 -1.96 -4.52
CA VAL A 116 7.19 -0.72 -3.98
C VAL A 116 6.38 0.47 -4.49
N GLU A 117 5.88 1.27 -3.57
CA GLU A 117 5.06 2.44 -3.79
C GLU A 117 5.65 3.68 -3.11
N GLU A 118 5.23 4.88 -3.52
CA GLU A 118 5.54 6.09 -2.77
C GLU A 118 4.93 6.04 -1.36
N TYR A 119 5.64 6.58 -0.37
CA TYR A 119 5.02 6.85 0.92
C TYR A 119 4.23 8.17 0.85
N VAL A 120 2.92 8.10 1.02
CA VAL A 120 2.04 9.27 1.00
C VAL A 120 1.94 9.87 2.39
N GLU A 121 2.54 11.05 2.62
CA GLU A 121 2.40 11.77 3.88
C GLU A 121 1.00 12.37 4.01
N GLY A 122 0.27 11.99 5.05
CA GLY A 122 -1.08 12.48 5.28
C GLY A 122 -1.82 11.65 6.33
N MET A 123 -3.13 11.81 6.37
CA MET A 123 -4.02 11.00 7.20
C MET A 123 -5.16 10.45 6.34
N SER A 124 -5.73 9.32 6.72
CA SER A 124 -6.88 8.79 5.98
C SER A 124 -8.09 9.73 6.10
N LEU A 125 -8.99 9.69 5.12
CA LEU A 125 -10.26 10.43 5.17
C LEU A 125 -11.04 10.09 6.44
N GLN A 126 -11.00 8.82 6.89
CA GLN A 126 -11.63 8.43 8.14
C GLN A 126 -11.05 9.18 9.35
N GLN A 127 -9.73 9.27 9.44
CA GLN A 127 -9.05 10.03 10.52
C GLN A 127 -9.31 11.53 10.39
N TRP A 128 -9.32 12.05 9.16
CA TRP A 128 -9.58 13.46 8.90
C TRP A 128 -10.99 13.86 9.37
N VAL A 129 -12.01 13.07 9.03
CA VAL A 129 -13.39 13.29 9.50
C VAL A 129 -13.45 13.25 11.01
N ALA A 130 -12.87 12.23 11.65
CA ALA A 130 -12.87 12.09 13.11
C ALA A 130 -12.20 13.28 13.82
N SER A 131 -11.15 13.87 13.22
CA SER A 131 -10.38 14.95 13.81
C SER A 131 -10.95 16.36 13.53
N ASN A 132 -11.73 16.51 12.47
CA ASN A 132 -12.19 17.84 12.01
C ASN A 132 -13.69 18.04 12.14
N TYR A 133 -14.48 16.98 12.44
CA TYR A 133 -15.93 17.12 12.54
C TYR A 133 -16.34 18.04 13.72
N PRO A 134 -17.13 19.09 13.47
CA PRO A 134 -17.47 20.10 14.47
C PRO A 134 -18.64 19.65 15.33
N PHE A 135 -18.38 18.83 16.36
CA PHE A 135 -19.41 18.30 17.25
C PHE A 135 -20.15 19.40 18.05
N GLU A 136 -19.47 20.51 18.42
CA GLU A 136 -19.99 21.54 19.32
C GLU A 136 -19.66 22.98 18.88
N SER A 137 -19.06 23.22 17.72
CA SER A 137 -18.52 24.52 17.39
C SER A 137 -19.28 25.27 16.28
N ASN A 138 -19.03 26.60 16.19
CA ASN A 138 -19.52 27.47 15.13
C ASN A 138 -18.79 27.25 13.79
N ASP A 139 -17.90 26.27 13.68
CA ASP A 139 -17.03 26.04 12.52
C ASP A 139 -17.65 25.11 11.47
N GLN A 140 -18.98 24.95 11.49
CA GLN A 140 -19.69 24.08 10.52
C GLN A 140 -19.50 24.54 9.06
N GLU A 141 -19.42 25.85 8.83
CA GLU A 141 -19.22 26.39 7.49
C GLU A 141 -17.81 26.09 6.97
N GLU A 142 -16.79 26.25 7.81
CA GLU A 142 -15.41 25.92 7.43
C GLU A 142 -15.25 24.42 7.17
N TYR A 143 -15.81 23.57 8.03
CA TYR A 143 -15.82 22.12 7.80
C TYR A 143 -16.52 21.76 6.49
N ALA A 144 -17.70 22.34 6.22
CA ALA A 144 -18.46 22.09 5.00
C ALA A 144 -17.67 22.50 3.75
N MET A 145 -16.99 23.65 3.77
CA MET A 145 -16.14 24.09 2.65
C MET A 145 -14.98 23.11 2.40
N LYS A 146 -14.29 22.65 3.45
CA LYS A 146 -13.20 21.66 3.34
C LYS A 146 -13.72 20.31 2.84
N ALA A 147 -14.85 19.84 3.36
CA ALA A 147 -15.48 18.60 2.94
C ALA A 147 -15.92 18.65 1.47
N MET A 148 -16.51 19.75 1.02
CA MET A 148 -16.86 19.94 -0.40
C MET A 148 -15.63 19.92 -1.29
N LYS A 149 -14.52 20.55 -0.87
CA LYS A 149 -13.25 20.52 -1.61
C LYS A 149 -12.69 19.10 -1.73
N LEU A 150 -12.75 18.31 -0.66
CA LEU A 150 -12.32 16.90 -0.67
C LEU A 150 -13.19 16.05 -1.60
N LEU A 151 -14.53 16.27 -1.60
CA LEU A 151 -15.45 15.57 -2.50
C LEU A 151 -15.18 15.91 -3.97
N GLU A 152 -14.88 17.17 -4.29
CA GLU A 152 -14.48 17.57 -5.66
C GLU A 152 -13.18 16.90 -6.09
N ASN A 153 -12.16 16.86 -5.21
CA ASN A 153 -10.91 16.21 -5.48
C ASN A 153 -11.10 14.68 -5.66
N LEU A 154 -11.95 14.05 -4.83
CA LEU A 154 -12.25 12.64 -4.92
C LEU A 154 -12.98 12.29 -6.23
N LYS A 155 -13.98 13.12 -6.60
CA LYS A 155 -14.68 12.96 -7.87
C LYS A 155 -13.70 13.02 -9.04
N HIS A 156 -12.78 14.01 -9.05
CA HIS A 156 -11.78 14.16 -10.10
C HIS A 156 -10.84 12.94 -10.15
N ALA A 157 -10.38 12.44 -9.00
CA ALA A 157 -9.53 11.25 -8.92
C ALA A 157 -10.23 10.01 -9.52
N ILE A 158 -11.51 9.79 -9.19
CA ILE A 158 -12.30 8.68 -9.73
C ILE A 158 -12.47 8.81 -11.25
N GLU A 159 -12.78 10.01 -11.75
CA GLU A 159 -12.91 10.27 -13.18
C GLU A 159 -11.58 10.01 -13.94
N GLU A 160 -10.45 10.41 -13.35
CA GLU A 160 -9.11 10.15 -13.90
C GLU A 160 -8.84 8.64 -14.00
N ILE A 161 -9.08 7.88 -12.93
CA ILE A 161 -8.89 6.42 -12.88
C ILE A 161 -9.80 5.71 -13.88
N HIS A 162 -11.09 6.07 -13.92
CA HIS A 162 -12.05 5.51 -14.87
C HIS A 162 -11.66 5.82 -16.32
N SER A 163 -11.07 7.00 -16.60
CA SER A 163 -10.58 7.31 -17.95
C SER A 163 -9.43 6.43 -18.40
N CYS A 164 -8.70 5.83 -17.44
CA CYS A 164 -7.69 4.81 -17.70
C CYS A 164 -8.27 3.39 -17.86
N GLY A 165 -9.60 3.24 -17.84
CA GLY A 165 -10.27 1.95 -17.96
C GLY A 165 -10.23 1.08 -16.70
N VAL A 166 -9.96 1.66 -15.53
CA VAL A 166 -9.85 0.94 -14.25
C VAL A 166 -11.01 1.30 -13.33
N GLY A 167 -11.66 0.28 -12.75
CA GLY A 167 -12.60 0.40 -11.64
C GLY A 167 -11.90 0.16 -10.31
N ILE A 168 -12.18 0.98 -9.29
CA ILE A 168 -11.40 0.98 -8.03
C ILE A 168 -11.70 -0.25 -7.17
N GLY A 169 -12.95 -0.75 -7.17
CA GLY A 169 -13.36 -1.95 -6.41
C GLY A 169 -13.58 -1.70 -4.92
N ASP A 170 -12.64 -1.12 -4.20
CA ASP A 170 -12.74 -0.85 -2.75
C ASP A 170 -12.48 0.63 -2.42
N LEU A 171 -13.45 1.47 -2.76
CA LEU A 171 -13.39 2.89 -2.41
C LEU A 171 -13.92 3.12 -0.99
N GLN A 172 -13.03 3.04 0.00
CA GLN A 172 -13.34 3.28 1.39
C GLN A 172 -12.53 4.43 1.99
N PRO A 173 -13.04 5.12 3.06
CA PRO A 173 -12.35 6.27 3.65
C PRO A 173 -10.95 5.97 4.20
N ALA A 174 -10.64 4.71 4.51
CA ALA A 174 -9.30 4.30 4.95
C ALA A 174 -8.28 4.34 3.80
N ASN A 175 -8.73 4.11 2.55
CA ASN A 175 -7.90 4.04 1.34
C ASN A 175 -7.74 5.42 0.63
N ILE A 176 -8.21 6.50 1.27
CA ILE A 176 -8.09 7.88 0.76
C ILE A 176 -7.19 8.67 1.71
N ILE A 177 -5.99 9.01 1.28
CA ILE A 177 -5.05 9.80 2.09
C ILE A 177 -5.21 11.27 1.76
N ILE A 178 -5.46 12.08 2.79
CA ILE A 178 -5.57 13.52 2.70
C ILE A 178 -4.24 14.15 3.11
N GLN A 179 -3.67 14.94 2.23
CA GLN A 179 -2.44 15.68 2.44
C GLN A 179 -2.72 17.08 3.02
N LYS A 180 -1.68 17.78 3.48
CA LYS A 180 -1.79 19.08 4.17
C LYS A 180 -2.55 20.17 3.39
N ASN A 181 -2.49 20.14 2.06
CA ASN A 181 -3.18 21.11 1.16
C ASN A 181 -4.59 20.69 0.74
N LEU A 182 -5.16 19.66 1.38
CA LEU A 182 -6.41 19.01 1.00
C LEU A 182 -6.37 18.30 -0.37
N SER A 183 -5.20 18.10 -0.96
CA SER A 183 -5.08 17.13 -2.05
C SER A 183 -5.27 15.72 -1.50
N ILE A 184 -5.62 14.81 -2.38
CA ILE A 184 -5.85 13.40 -2.00
C ILE A 184 -4.95 12.47 -2.82
N LYS A 185 -4.68 11.32 -2.24
CA LYS A 185 -4.11 10.15 -2.92
C LYS A 185 -4.93 8.92 -2.58
N LEU A 186 -5.30 8.16 -3.59
CA LEU A 186 -5.92 6.85 -3.43
C LEU A 186 -4.83 5.80 -3.31
N ILE A 187 -4.99 4.90 -2.35
CA ILE A 187 -4.09 3.78 -2.08
C ILE A 187 -4.89 2.47 -2.09
N ASP A 188 -4.20 1.33 -2.15
CA ASP A 188 -4.79 0.00 -2.05
C ASP A 188 -5.71 -0.37 -3.22
N PHE A 189 -5.10 -0.86 -4.29
CA PHE A 189 -5.77 -1.26 -5.53
C PHE A 189 -5.84 -2.80 -5.71
N GLU A 190 -5.72 -3.59 -4.64
CA GLU A 190 -5.68 -5.06 -4.73
C GLU A 190 -6.96 -5.68 -5.27
N VAL A 191 -8.08 -4.97 -5.20
CA VAL A 191 -9.39 -5.40 -5.72
C VAL A 191 -9.88 -4.56 -6.91
N ALA A 192 -9.06 -3.63 -7.38
CA ALA A 192 -9.34 -2.87 -8.59
C ALA A 192 -9.28 -3.76 -9.83
N ASP A 193 -10.03 -3.43 -10.89
CA ASP A 193 -10.02 -4.20 -12.13
C ASP A 193 -10.34 -3.33 -13.34
N ASN A 194 -10.06 -3.85 -14.53
CA ASN A 194 -10.44 -3.19 -15.76
C ASN A 194 -11.97 -3.15 -15.93
N ILE A 195 -12.52 -2.00 -16.30
CA ILE A 195 -13.98 -1.76 -16.43
C ILE A 195 -14.62 -2.71 -17.48
N GLU A 196 -13.85 -3.18 -18.46
CA GLU A 196 -14.31 -4.10 -19.50
C GLU A 196 -14.26 -5.58 -19.07
N CYS A 197 -13.81 -5.89 -17.83
CA CYS A 197 -13.73 -7.25 -17.33
C CYS A 197 -15.13 -7.81 -17.03
N GLU A 198 -15.48 -8.96 -17.62
CA GLU A 198 -16.79 -9.61 -17.41
C GLU A 198 -16.96 -10.15 -15.98
N GLN A 199 -15.87 -10.31 -15.24
CA GLN A 199 -15.86 -10.77 -13.84
C GLN A 199 -14.97 -9.88 -12.98
N PRO A 200 -15.54 -8.94 -12.22
CA PRO A 200 -14.76 -8.10 -11.31
C PRO A 200 -14.06 -8.96 -10.25
N THR A 201 -12.80 -8.67 -9.99
CA THR A 201 -11.97 -9.42 -9.05
C THR A 201 -12.22 -9.07 -7.58
N GLY A 202 -13.10 -8.12 -7.28
CA GLY A 202 -13.43 -7.66 -5.94
C GLY A 202 -14.92 -7.67 -5.61
N LEU A 203 -15.24 -7.66 -4.33
CA LEU A 203 -16.57 -7.34 -3.84
C LEU A 203 -16.80 -5.84 -4.09
N MET A 204 -17.73 -5.52 -5.01
CA MET A 204 -18.20 -4.14 -5.12
C MET A 204 -18.83 -3.75 -3.77
N THR A 205 -18.19 -2.85 -3.05
CA THR A 205 -18.82 -2.20 -1.91
C THR A 205 -19.88 -1.26 -2.49
N ILE A 206 -21.14 -1.59 -2.24
CA ILE A 206 -22.30 -0.76 -2.57
C ILE A 206 -22.38 0.39 -1.58
#